data_b43ef6a09489cd0f6df6af880cc9d060
#
_entry.id   b43ef6a09489cd0f6df6af880cc9d060
#
_cell.length_a   1.000
_cell.length_b   1.000
_cell.length_c   1.000
_cell.angle_alpha   90.00
_cell.angle_beta   90.00
_cell.angle_gamma   90.00
#
_symmetry.space_group_name_H-M   'P 1'
#
loop_
_entity.id
_entity.type
_entity.pdbx_description
1 polymer ?
#
loop_
_entity_poly.entity_id
_entity_poly.type
_entity_poly.pdbx_seq_one_letter_code
_entity_poly.pdbx_strand_id
1 'polypeptide(L)' 'HYNLACSLSLKGRKADAVKALRSAISLGYKDFHWMQHDPDLNGLSKYSGFQELLTDLKIG' A
#
# COMPACT_ATOMS: atom_id res chain seq x y z
N HIS A 1 0.99 -7.49 -8.54
CA HIS A 1 1.77 -6.53 -7.74
C HIS A 1 1.09 -6.15 -6.42
N TYR A 2 -0.23 -6.00 -6.44
CA TYR A 2 -0.95 -5.73 -5.20
C TYR A 2 -0.84 -6.89 -4.21
N ASN A 3 -0.96 -8.11 -4.71
CA ASN A 3 -0.82 -9.32 -3.87
C ASN A 3 0.58 -9.40 -3.26
N LEU A 4 1.60 -9.00 -4.00
CA LEU A 4 2.96 -8.95 -3.49
C LEU A 4 3.06 -7.93 -2.35
N ALA A 5 2.44 -6.77 -2.50
CA ALA A 5 2.43 -5.75 -1.46
C ALA A 5 1.79 -6.29 -0.18
N CYS A 6 0.67 -6.99 -0.28
CA CYS A 6 0.01 -7.60 0.87
C CYS A 6 0.93 -8.61 1.56
N SER A 7 1.59 -9.47 0.78
CA SER A 7 2.52 -10.46 1.30
C SER A 7 3.69 -9.81 2.04
N LEU A 8 4.26 -8.76 1.45
CA LEU A 8 5.38 -8.04 2.07
C LEU A 8 4.95 -7.34 3.36
N SER A 9 3.75 -6.77 3.37
CA SER A 9 3.19 -6.14 4.56
C SER A 9 3.05 -7.14 5.70
N LEU A 10 2.52 -8.32 5.40
CA LEU A 10 2.35 -9.37 6.40
C LEU A 10 3.68 -9.87 6.96
N LYS A 11 4.74 -9.81 6.15
CA LYS A 11 6.10 -10.17 6.58
C LYS A 11 6.82 -9.06 7.33
N GLY A 12 6.21 -7.91 7.49
CA GLY A 12 6.81 -6.77 8.15
C GLY A 12 7.77 -5.96 7.28
N ARG A 13 7.82 -6.24 5.98
CA ARG A 13 8.70 -5.54 5.02
C ARG A 13 7.98 -4.31 4.46
N LYS A 14 7.81 -3.32 5.32
CA LYS A 14 6.94 -2.17 5.04
C LYS A 14 7.41 -1.33 3.85
N ALA A 15 8.69 -1.03 3.77
CA ALA A 15 9.24 -0.23 2.66
C ALA A 15 9.02 -0.94 1.33
N ASP A 16 9.29 -2.25 1.28
CA ASP A 16 9.10 -3.04 0.07
C ASP A 16 7.63 -3.14 -0.30
N ALA A 17 6.75 -3.26 0.70
CA ALA A 17 5.30 -3.29 0.48
C ALA A 17 4.83 -2.00 -0.18
N VAL A 18 5.30 -0.84 0.29
CA VAL A 18 4.94 0.45 -0.31
C VAL A 18 5.43 0.54 -1.75
N LYS A 19 6.65 0.07 -2.02
CA LYS A 19 7.17 0.02 -3.40
C LYS A 19 6.29 -0.83 -4.30
N ALA A 20 5.85 -1.99 -3.81
CA ALA A 20 4.97 -2.87 -4.58
C ALA A 20 3.61 -2.20 -4.83
N LEU A 21 3.08 -1.46 -3.86
CA LEU A 21 1.84 -0.70 -4.04
C LEU A 21 1.99 0.37 -5.11
N ARG A 22 3.10 1.11 -5.09
CA ARG A 22 3.36 2.13 -6.12
C ARG A 22 3.44 1.49 -7.51
N SER A 23 4.07 0.32 -7.62
CA SER A 23 4.12 -0.42 -8.88
C SER A 23 2.72 -0.84 -9.35
N ALA A 24 1.90 -1.36 -8.43
CA ALA A 24 0.54 -1.76 -8.75
C ALA A 24 -0.28 -0.57 -9.29
N ILE A 25 -0.16 0.57 -8.65
CA ILE A 25 -0.85 1.80 -9.06
C ILE A 25 -0.37 2.23 -10.45
N SER A 26 0.93 2.18 -10.69
CA SER A 26 1.51 2.50 -12.00
C SER A 26 0.99 1.60 -13.09
N LEU A 27 0.64 0.36 -12.76
CA LEU A 27 0.10 -0.62 -13.71
C LEU A 27 -1.43 -0.54 -13.85
N GLY A 28 -2.08 0.39 -13.16
CA GLY A 28 -3.50 0.63 -13.32
C GLY A 28 -4.40 0.28 -12.15
N TYR A 29 -3.84 -0.16 -11.03
CA TYR A 29 -4.64 -0.43 -9.84
C TYR A 29 -5.32 0.87 -9.37
N LYS A 30 -6.63 0.82 -9.17
CA LYS A 30 -7.42 2.02 -8.87
C LYS A 30 -8.28 1.92 -7.61
N ASP A 31 -8.37 0.75 -6.99
CA ASP A 31 -9.23 0.57 -5.82
C ASP A 31 -8.55 1.09 -4.55
N PHE A 32 -8.35 2.40 -4.51
CA PHE A 32 -7.66 3.07 -3.40
C PHE A 32 -8.48 3.01 -2.10
N HIS A 33 -9.80 3.00 -2.21
CA HIS A 33 -10.65 2.91 -1.04
C HIS A 33 -10.43 1.59 -0.31
N TRP A 34 -10.40 0.47 -1.04
CA TRP A 34 -10.11 -0.84 -0.47
C TRP A 34 -8.71 -0.89 0.12
N MET A 35 -7.74 -0.28 -0.57
CA MET A 35 -6.36 -0.26 -0.12
C MET A 35 -6.23 0.33 1.30
N GLN A 36 -7.03 1.35 1.62
CA GLN A 36 -7.02 1.98 2.94
C GLN A 36 -7.60 1.07 4.03
N HIS A 37 -8.46 0.14 3.65
CA HIS A 37 -9.19 -0.73 4.58
C HIS A 37 -8.76 -2.19 4.54
N ASP A 38 -7.79 -2.52 3.68
CA ASP A 38 -7.33 -3.90 3.51
C ASP A 38 -6.66 -4.38 4.80
N PRO A 39 -7.18 -5.47 5.43
CA PRO A 39 -6.56 -6.00 6.66
C PRO A 39 -5.11 -6.42 6.47
N ASP A 40 -4.75 -6.87 5.28
CA ASP A 40 -3.38 -7.29 4.99
C ASP A 40 -2.41 -6.11 4.99
N LEU A 41 -2.92 -4.91 4.76
CA LEU A 41 -2.12 -3.68 4.77
C LEU A 41 -2.23 -2.91 6.09
N ASN A 42 -2.97 -3.45 7.05
CA ASN A 42 -3.20 -2.77 8.32
C ASN A 42 -1.90 -2.43 9.05
N GLY A 43 -0.86 -3.26 8.90
CA GLY A 43 0.46 -3.00 9.48
C GLY A 43 1.15 -1.77 8.90
N LEU A 44 0.70 -1.27 7.75
CA LEU A 44 1.26 -0.09 7.12
C LEU A 44 0.56 1.21 7.54
N SER A 45 -0.57 1.12 8.24
CA SER A 45 -1.42 2.29 8.49
C SER A 45 -0.68 3.44 9.18
N LYS A 46 0.29 3.13 10.02
CA LYS A 46 1.10 4.14 10.73
C LYS A 46 2.48 4.34 10.12
N TYR A 47 2.81 3.61 9.07
CA TYR A 47 4.09 3.74 8.41
C TYR A 47 4.12 5.01 7.55
N SER A 48 5.13 5.85 7.75
CA SER A 48 5.20 7.15 7.07
C SER A 48 5.21 7.02 5.54
N GLY A 49 5.91 6.03 5.00
CA GLY A 49 5.94 5.80 3.56
C GLY A 49 4.57 5.51 2.98
N PHE A 50 3.74 4.77 3.71
CA PHE A 50 2.37 4.48 3.28
C PHE A 50 1.51 5.75 3.36
N GLN A 51 1.67 6.54 4.42
CA GLN A 51 0.94 7.81 4.56
C GLN A 51 1.31 8.77 3.44
N GLU A 52 2.59 8.84 3.07
CA GLU A 52 3.05 9.64 1.93
C GLU A 52 2.42 9.16 0.64
N LEU A 53 2.31 7.85 0.44
CA LEU A 53 1.66 7.29 -0.73
C LEU A 53 0.20 7.73 -0.82
N LEU A 54 -0.54 7.66 0.28
CA LEU A 54 -1.93 8.08 0.32
C LEU A 54 -2.05 9.58 0.03
N THR A 55 -1.15 10.39 0.55
CA THR A 55 -1.11 11.83 0.30
C THR A 55 -0.86 12.10 -1.18
N ASP A 56 0.10 11.39 -1.79
CA ASP A 56 0.42 11.54 -3.22
C ASP A 56 -0.78 11.20 -4.10
N LEU A 57 -1.59 10.23 -3.68
CA LEU A 57 -2.80 9.83 -4.39
C LEU A 57 -3.99 10.71 -4.06
N LYS A 58 -3.83 11.65 -3.15
CA LYS A 58 -4.89 12.55 -2.68
C LYS A 58 -6.07 11.79 -2.07
N ILE A 59 -5.78 10.72 -1.32
CA ILE A 59 -6.78 9.92 -0.64
C ILE A 59 -6.72 10.20 0.86
N GLY A 60 -7.81 10.18 1.47
CA GLY A 60 -7.93 10.29 2.94
C GLY A 60 -8.22 11.65 3.42
#